data_c5b709c3692d77c1f6eacc10af6333f2
#
_entry.id   c5b709c3692d77c1f6eacc10af6333f2
#
_cell.length_a   1.000
_cell.length_b   1.000
_cell.length_c   1.000
_cell.angle_alpha   90.00
_cell.angle_beta   90.00
_cell.angle_gamma   90.00
#
_symmetry.space_group_name_H-M   'P 1'
#
loop_
_entity.id
_entity.type
_entity.pdbx_description
1 polymer ?
#
loop_
_entity_poly.entity_id
_entity_poly.type
_entity_poly.pdbx_seq_one_letter_code
_entity_poly.pdbx_strand_id
1 'polypeptide(L)'
;MICKGSYLKPEQGKAVLDYALTVFTNRTSWEAYADTVRRGILHGAGLDPLPRRTPLNVAIHGRRVHDGYSIENVSFESVPGFYVTGNLYRPLDPKGRCPGMLSTHGHGKVPDDPEDYSSPLFASGMQQRCGTLARMGAVVFSIDMFGYGESRRQVPASAHTTTAAMEMQLWDNMRALDFLLSLPDVDPDRIGVSGESGGGTQTFLLAAVDPRVKLSVPVVMVSSYFFGGCACESGRPIHRTADYFADNAEVAALTAPRPMLVVSDGADWTQHEPVWEFPFLQKIYSFYGAETNVANVHLPQEKHDYGPSKRAAMYRFVAERFKLNLAAAQNADGAIDESKVTVENWKTMCAFDDSHPLPADALHDADAIEASLRELQKK
;
A
#
# COMPACT_ATOMS: atom_id res chain seq x y z
N MET A 1 6.47 -8.20 -22.25
CA MET A 1 7.04 -9.33 -21.47
C MET A 1 6.55 -9.16 -20.05
N ILE A 2 5.77 -10.11 -19.54
CA ILE A 2 5.26 -10.07 -18.18
C ILE A 2 6.45 -10.27 -17.25
N CYS A 3 6.68 -9.33 -16.31
CA CYS A 3 7.78 -9.42 -15.35
C CYS A 3 7.53 -10.43 -14.21
N LYS A 4 6.40 -11.15 -14.25
CA LYS A 4 6.00 -12.11 -13.22
C LYS A 4 7.14 -13.09 -12.91
N GLY A 5 7.58 -13.09 -11.65
CA GLY A 5 8.67 -13.95 -11.21
C GLY A 5 10.02 -13.63 -11.87
N SER A 6 10.20 -12.43 -12.42
CA SER A 6 11.49 -11.96 -12.89
C SER A 6 12.39 -11.70 -11.70
N TYR A 7 13.34 -12.62 -11.51
CA TYR A 7 14.38 -12.47 -10.51
C TYR A 7 15.69 -12.16 -11.22
N LEU A 8 16.41 -11.22 -10.68
CA LEU A 8 17.85 -11.20 -10.86
C LEU A 8 18.47 -12.12 -9.80
N LYS A 9 19.68 -12.64 -10.07
CA LYS A 9 20.47 -13.18 -8.96
C LYS A 9 20.81 -12.02 -8.01
N PRO A 10 20.97 -12.26 -6.69
CA PRO A 10 21.29 -11.19 -5.74
C PRO A 10 22.47 -10.32 -6.19
N GLU A 11 23.55 -10.95 -6.70
CA GLU A 11 24.74 -10.22 -7.17
C GLU A 11 24.45 -9.34 -8.39
N GLN A 12 23.48 -9.71 -9.22
CA GLN A 12 23.06 -8.92 -10.37
C GLN A 12 22.25 -7.69 -9.92
N GLY A 13 21.34 -7.86 -8.93
CA GLY A 13 20.61 -6.75 -8.34
C GLY A 13 21.57 -5.75 -7.70
N LYS A 14 22.55 -6.24 -6.92
CA LYS A 14 23.60 -5.37 -6.38
C LYS A 14 24.36 -4.63 -7.47
N ALA A 15 24.75 -5.31 -8.54
CA ALA A 15 25.47 -4.68 -9.64
C ALA A 15 24.65 -3.59 -10.36
N VAL A 16 23.31 -3.73 -10.42
CA VAL A 16 22.41 -2.69 -10.93
C VAL A 16 22.46 -1.44 -10.03
N LEU A 17 22.34 -1.61 -8.71
CA LEU A 17 22.43 -0.49 -7.77
C LEU A 17 23.81 0.18 -7.80
N ASP A 18 24.89 -0.62 -7.82
CA ASP A 18 26.26 -0.09 -7.91
C ASP A 18 26.44 0.76 -9.19
N TYR A 19 25.91 0.28 -10.33
CA TYR A 19 25.91 1.03 -11.58
C TYR A 19 25.08 2.31 -11.50
N ALA A 20 23.88 2.24 -10.94
CA ALA A 20 23.01 3.38 -10.76
C ALA A 20 23.69 4.51 -9.95
N LEU A 21 24.45 4.14 -8.92
CA LEU A 21 25.25 5.10 -8.13
C LEU A 21 26.39 5.78 -8.94
N THR A 22 26.84 5.18 -10.04
CA THR A 22 27.82 5.82 -10.93
C THR A 22 27.15 6.80 -11.92
N VAL A 23 25.89 6.55 -12.27
CA VAL A 23 25.11 7.36 -13.22
C VAL A 23 24.45 8.53 -12.50
N PHE A 24 23.82 8.29 -11.35
CA PHE A 24 23.13 9.32 -10.58
C PHE A 24 24.09 9.96 -9.58
N THR A 25 24.71 11.06 -9.99
CA THR A 25 25.70 11.75 -9.17
C THR A 25 25.17 13.00 -8.46
N ASN A 26 23.98 13.47 -8.85
CA ASN A 26 23.33 14.65 -8.29
C ASN A 26 21.81 14.63 -8.53
N ARG A 27 21.09 15.59 -7.94
CA ARG A 27 19.65 15.73 -8.03
C ARG A 27 19.15 15.80 -9.48
N THR A 28 19.80 16.54 -10.35
CA THR A 28 19.35 16.75 -11.74
C THR A 28 19.36 15.44 -12.53
N SER A 29 20.46 14.65 -12.44
CA SER A 29 20.57 13.36 -13.10
C SER A 29 19.54 12.36 -12.59
N TRP A 30 19.28 12.36 -11.27
CA TRP A 30 18.27 11.51 -10.66
C TRP A 30 16.84 11.90 -11.06
N GLU A 31 16.46 13.19 -10.99
CA GLU A 31 15.10 13.64 -11.31
C GLU A 31 14.71 13.35 -12.76
N ALA A 32 15.63 13.53 -13.72
CA ALA A 32 15.38 13.19 -15.11
C ALA A 32 15.04 11.70 -15.31
N TYR A 33 15.79 10.83 -14.64
CA TYR A 33 15.51 9.39 -14.64
C TYR A 33 14.21 9.06 -13.90
N ALA A 34 14.01 9.62 -12.71
CA ALA A 34 12.83 9.42 -11.86
C ALA A 34 11.54 9.76 -12.60
N ASP A 35 11.52 10.87 -13.37
CA ASP A 35 10.36 11.25 -14.18
C ASP A 35 10.10 10.28 -15.32
N THR A 36 11.15 9.71 -15.93
CA THR A 36 11.01 8.67 -16.94
C THR A 36 10.43 7.40 -16.36
N VAL A 37 10.92 6.97 -15.18
CA VAL A 37 10.41 5.77 -14.49
C VAL A 37 8.95 5.97 -14.05
N ARG A 38 8.58 7.12 -13.49
CA ARG A 38 7.18 7.41 -13.09
C ARG A 38 6.21 7.30 -14.27
N ARG A 39 6.54 7.91 -15.41
CA ARG A 39 5.75 7.79 -16.64
C ARG A 39 5.69 6.34 -17.12
N GLY A 40 6.83 5.65 -17.08
CA GLY A 40 6.91 4.25 -17.48
C GLY A 40 6.10 3.32 -16.58
N ILE A 41 6.03 3.56 -15.26
CA ILE A 41 5.15 2.83 -14.34
C ILE A 41 3.69 3.02 -14.73
N LEU A 42 3.23 4.25 -14.91
CA LEU A 42 1.84 4.52 -15.28
C LEU A 42 1.50 3.92 -16.65
N HIS A 43 2.36 4.09 -17.64
CA HIS A 43 2.18 3.50 -18.97
C HIS A 43 2.18 1.96 -18.91
N GLY A 44 3.17 1.38 -18.26
CA GLY A 44 3.28 -0.08 -18.10
C GLY A 44 2.12 -0.69 -17.32
N ALA A 45 1.63 -0.02 -16.30
CA ALA A 45 0.44 -0.41 -15.55
C ALA A 45 -0.87 -0.25 -16.34
N GLY A 46 -0.85 0.41 -17.51
CA GLY A 46 -2.06 0.67 -18.29
C GLY A 46 -2.84 1.91 -17.84
N LEU A 47 -2.23 2.78 -17.05
CA LEU A 47 -2.83 3.99 -16.46
C LEU A 47 -2.34 5.29 -17.13
N ASP A 48 -1.86 5.21 -18.36
CA ASP A 48 -1.47 6.38 -19.16
C ASP A 48 -2.26 6.39 -20.49
N PRO A 49 -3.15 7.39 -20.71
CA PRO A 49 -3.49 8.48 -19.79
C PRO A 49 -4.21 8.00 -18.53
N LEU A 50 -4.06 8.75 -17.43
CA LEU A 50 -4.81 8.45 -16.20
C LEU A 50 -6.33 8.48 -16.47
N PRO A 51 -7.09 7.51 -15.96
CA PRO A 51 -8.54 7.51 -16.05
C PRO A 51 -9.14 8.78 -15.42
N ARG A 52 -10.21 9.30 -16.03
CA ARG A 52 -10.98 10.42 -15.47
C ARG A 52 -11.64 9.97 -14.16
N ARG A 53 -11.50 10.77 -13.11
CA ARG A 53 -12.14 10.49 -11.82
C ARG A 53 -13.64 10.70 -11.89
N THR A 54 -14.39 9.66 -11.54
CA THR A 54 -15.85 9.67 -11.37
C THR A 54 -16.22 9.93 -9.90
N PRO A 55 -17.46 10.28 -9.54
CA PRO A 55 -17.92 10.28 -8.16
C PRO A 55 -17.63 8.92 -7.50
N LEU A 56 -17.22 8.94 -6.24
CA LEU A 56 -16.89 7.71 -5.51
C LEU A 56 -18.13 6.95 -5.04
N ASN A 57 -19.30 7.57 -4.99
CA ASN A 57 -20.54 6.95 -4.51
C ASN A 57 -20.34 6.18 -3.19
N VAL A 58 -19.70 6.84 -2.23
CA VAL A 58 -19.24 6.23 -0.97
C VAL A 58 -20.43 5.80 -0.10
N ALA A 59 -20.40 4.57 0.37
CA ALA A 59 -21.22 4.09 1.48
C ALA A 59 -20.36 3.83 2.71
N ILE A 60 -20.74 4.40 3.85
CA ILE A 60 -20.09 4.18 5.17
C ILE A 60 -21.19 3.78 6.14
N HIS A 61 -21.04 2.64 6.80
CA HIS A 61 -22.06 2.12 7.71
C HIS A 61 -21.46 1.22 8.80
N GLY A 62 -22.33 0.68 9.67
CA GLY A 62 -21.93 -0.33 10.64
C GLY A 62 -20.92 0.14 11.66
N ARG A 63 -21.04 1.41 12.15
CA ARG A 63 -20.09 1.95 13.13
C ARG A 63 -20.08 1.17 14.42
N ARG A 64 -18.91 0.69 14.82
CA ARG A 64 -18.63 0.00 16.08
C ARG A 64 -17.56 0.75 16.84
N VAL A 65 -17.78 0.90 18.16
CA VAL A 65 -16.90 1.68 19.05
C VAL A 65 -16.12 0.73 19.96
N HIS A 66 -14.82 0.94 20.01
CA HIS A 66 -13.86 0.18 20.81
C HIS A 66 -13.05 1.11 21.72
N ASP A 67 -12.05 0.57 22.45
CA ASP A 67 -11.17 1.36 23.33
C ASP A 67 -10.32 2.36 22.52
N GLY A 68 -10.77 3.61 22.49
CA GLY A 68 -10.09 4.76 21.87
C GLY A 68 -10.29 4.92 20.36
N TYR A 69 -11.05 4.04 19.69
CA TYR A 69 -11.30 4.12 18.25
C TYR A 69 -12.68 3.55 17.85
N SER A 70 -13.09 3.81 16.62
CA SER A 70 -14.24 3.15 15.98
C SER A 70 -13.84 2.51 14.66
N ILE A 71 -14.64 1.50 14.24
CA ILE A 71 -14.53 0.87 12.92
C ILE A 71 -15.85 1.09 12.18
N GLU A 72 -15.76 1.37 10.88
CA GLU A 72 -16.89 1.48 9.96
C GLU A 72 -16.58 0.66 8.69
N ASN A 73 -17.61 0.03 8.13
CA ASN A 73 -17.49 -0.67 6.86
C ASN A 73 -17.69 0.33 5.72
N VAL A 74 -16.88 0.20 4.68
CA VAL A 74 -16.85 1.16 3.57
C VAL A 74 -16.88 0.42 2.25
N SER A 75 -17.71 0.92 1.32
CA SER A 75 -17.56 0.65 -0.11
C SER A 75 -17.54 1.96 -0.88
N PHE A 76 -16.81 1.97 -1.98
CA PHE A 76 -16.83 3.09 -2.94
C PHE A 76 -16.62 2.59 -4.36
N GLU A 77 -17.16 3.33 -5.32
CA GLU A 77 -17.03 3.03 -6.74
C GLU A 77 -15.69 3.56 -7.29
N SER A 78 -14.80 2.65 -7.67
CA SER A 78 -13.48 2.97 -8.20
C SER A 78 -13.53 3.32 -9.69
N VAL A 79 -14.24 2.52 -10.46
CA VAL A 79 -14.68 2.78 -11.83
C VAL A 79 -16.17 2.47 -11.90
N PRO A 80 -16.93 3.02 -12.88
CA PRO A 80 -18.37 2.74 -12.97
C PRO A 80 -18.68 1.24 -12.95
N GLY A 81 -19.44 0.83 -11.93
CA GLY A 81 -19.83 -0.56 -11.69
C GLY A 81 -18.81 -1.44 -10.93
N PHE A 82 -17.63 -0.93 -10.56
CA PHE A 82 -16.71 -1.68 -9.70
C PHE A 82 -16.57 -1.03 -8.34
N TYR A 83 -16.92 -1.78 -7.30
CA TYR A 83 -16.97 -1.35 -5.91
C TYR A 83 -15.82 -1.94 -5.12
N VAL A 84 -14.97 -1.07 -4.63
CA VAL A 84 -13.87 -1.38 -3.71
C VAL A 84 -14.41 -1.35 -2.27
N THR A 85 -13.99 -2.30 -1.46
CA THR A 85 -14.39 -2.44 -0.06
C THR A 85 -13.22 -2.27 0.89
N GLY A 86 -13.54 -1.97 2.14
CA GLY A 86 -12.55 -1.84 3.19
C GLY A 86 -13.14 -1.41 4.53
N ASN A 87 -12.26 -1.16 5.49
CA ASN A 87 -12.66 -0.73 6.83
C ASN A 87 -11.99 0.57 7.21
N LEU A 88 -12.79 1.50 7.71
CA LEU A 88 -12.37 2.82 8.16
C LEU A 88 -12.27 2.84 9.68
N TYR A 89 -11.07 3.05 10.18
CA TYR A 89 -10.77 3.18 11.60
C TYR A 89 -10.57 4.65 11.94
N ARG A 90 -11.25 5.13 12.97
CA ARG A 90 -11.17 6.55 13.39
C ARG A 90 -10.88 6.69 14.87
N PRO A 91 -10.05 7.68 15.28
CA PRO A 91 -9.93 8.03 16.69
C PRO A 91 -11.27 8.56 17.23
N LEU A 92 -11.58 8.27 18.51
CA LEU A 92 -12.85 8.74 19.10
C LEU A 92 -12.87 10.24 19.42
N ASP A 93 -11.76 10.78 19.91
CA ASP A 93 -11.69 12.17 20.39
C ASP A 93 -10.57 12.94 19.66
N PRO A 94 -10.69 13.15 18.34
CA PRO A 94 -9.65 13.84 17.57
C PRO A 94 -9.59 15.33 17.95
N LYS A 95 -8.38 15.86 18.12
CA LYS A 95 -8.12 17.29 18.31
C LYS A 95 -7.83 17.95 16.96
N GLY A 96 -8.86 18.15 16.16
CA GLY A 96 -8.73 18.69 14.80
C GLY A 96 -8.57 17.61 13.73
N ARG A 97 -8.04 17.99 12.55
CA ARG A 97 -7.83 17.04 11.47
C ARG A 97 -6.70 16.05 11.78
N CYS A 98 -6.95 14.80 11.51
CA CYS A 98 -6.04 13.68 11.74
C CYS A 98 -5.21 13.35 10.51
N PRO A 99 -3.99 12.83 10.66
CA PRO A 99 -3.31 12.16 9.56
C PRO A 99 -4.15 11.02 8.99
N GLY A 100 -4.14 10.88 7.66
CA GLY A 100 -4.76 9.75 6.98
C GLY A 100 -3.73 8.65 6.68
N MET A 101 -4.07 7.40 6.93
CA MET A 101 -3.22 6.25 6.60
C MET A 101 -3.98 5.27 5.71
N LEU A 102 -3.45 4.98 4.52
CA LEU A 102 -3.89 3.85 3.72
C LEU A 102 -3.11 2.61 4.16
N SER A 103 -3.82 1.53 4.48
CA SER A 103 -3.25 0.27 4.92
C SER A 103 -3.57 -0.82 3.91
N THR A 104 -2.54 -1.26 3.17
CA THR A 104 -2.63 -2.33 2.18
C THR A 104 -2.16 -3.65 2.78
N HIS A 105 -2.71 -4.77 2.32
CA HIS A 105 -2.35 -6.10 2.82
C HIS A 105 -1.52 -6.89 1.80
N GLY A 106 -0.76 -7.86 2.30
CA GLY A 106 -0.06 -8.85 1.49
C GLY A 106 -0.96 -10.00 1.06
N HIS A 107 -0.34 -11.00 0.42
CA HIS A 107 -1.05 -12.20 0.01
C HIS A 107 -1.40 -13.09 1.21
N GLY A 108 -2.50 -13.81 1.08
CA GLY A 108 -2.95 -14.81 2.03
C GLY A 108 -3.75 -15.91 1.35
N LYS A 109 -4.23 -16.85 2.14
CA LYS A 109 -5.10 -17.91 1.62
C LYS A 109 -6.43 -17.29 1.18
N VAL A 110 -6.86 -17.62 -0.03
CA VAL A 110 -8.24 -17.40 -0.48
C VAL A 110 -9.06 -18.62 -0.07
N PRO A 111 -10.19 -18.45 0.64
CA PRO A 111 -11.05 -19.56 1.03
C PRO A 111 -11.62 -20.32 -0.17
N ASP A 112 -11.78 -21.63 -0.03
CA ASP A 112 -12.37 -22.49 -1.07
C ASP A 112 -13.90 -22.32 -1.14
N ASP A 113 -14.53 -21.94 -0.02
CA ASP A 113 -15.96 -21.60 0.04
C ASP A 113 -16.21 -20.26 -0.67
N PRO A 114 -17.06 -20.21 -1.70
CA PRO A 114 -17.36 -18.98 -2.43
C PRO A 114 -18.07 -17.92 -1.58
N GLU A 115 -18.73 -18.31 -0.50
CA GLU A 115 -19.42 -17.39 0.44
C GLU A 115 -18.54 -16.97 1.62
N ASP A 116 -17.33 -17.49 1.72
CA ASP A 116 -16.33 -17.03 2.70
C ASP A 116 -15.47 -15.93 2.06
N TYR A 117 -15.76 -14.68 2.41
CA TYR A 117 -15.04 -13.49 1.94
C TYR A 117 -13.89 -13.10 2.88
N SER A 118 -13.50 -13.97 3.82
CA SER A 118 -12.33 -13.71 4.67
C SER A 118 -11.07 -13.49 3.80
N SER A 119 -10.26 -12.53 4.20
CA SER A 119 -9.05 -12.14 3.49
C SER A 119 -7.99 -11.65 4.48
N PRO A 120 -6.75 -11.42 4.06
CA PRO A 120 -5.75 -10.79 4.91
C PRO A 120 -6.17 -9.43 5.47
N LEU A 121 -7.10 -8.73 4.81
CA LEU A 121 -7.72 -7.50 5.33
C LEU A 121 -8.31 -7.69 6.72
N PHE A 122 -8.93 -8.83 6.99
CA PHE A 122 -9.61 -9.14 8.26
C PHE A 122 -8.72 -9.91 9.25
N ALA A 123 -7.47 -10.18 8.90
CA ALA A 123 -6.53 -10.87 9.78
C ALA A 123 -6.25 -10.04 11.05
N SER A 124 -6.02 -10.72 12.18
CA SER A 124 -5.77 -10.07 13.47
C SER A 124 -4.65 -9.04 13.41
N GLY A 125 -3.54 -9.34 12.73
CA GLY A 125 -2.41 -8.42 12.59
C GLY A 125 -2.77 -7.15 11.82
N MET A 126 -3.65 -7.24 10.82
CA MET A 126 -4.15 -6.08 10.07
C MET A 126 -5.05 -5.21 10.95
N GLN A 127 -5.99 -5.82 11.66
CA GLN A 127 -6.88 -5.12 12.57
C GLN A 127 -6.11 -4.45 13.71
N GLN A 128 -5.12 -5.16 14.30
CA GLN A 128 -4.22 -4.60 15.31
C GLN A 128 -3.46 -3.38 14.76
N ARG A 129 -2.92 -3.48 13.57
CA ARG A 129 -2.21 -2.38 12.90
C ARG A 129 -3.11 -1.15 12.75
N CYS A 130 -4.29 -1.32 12.17
CA CYS A 130 -5.21 -0.22 11.91
C CYS A 130 -5.81 0.36 13.19
N GLY A 131 -6.25 -0.48 14.12
CA GLY A 131 -6.81 -0.07 15.40
C GLY A 131 -5.80 0.68 16.27
N THR A 132 -4.54 0.22 16.30
CA THR A 132 -3.47 0.89 17.05
C THR A 132 -3.16 2.26 16.46
N LEU A 133 -3.03 2.40 15.14
CA LEU A 133 -2.85 3.70 14.48
C LEU A 133 -4.01 4.65 14.77
N ALA A 134 -5.25 4.14 14.76
CA ALA A 134 -6.42 4.95 15.10
C ALA A 134 -6.41 5.41 16.57
N ARG A 135 -6.04 4.52 17.51
CA ARG A 135 -5.84 4.90 18.93
C ARG A 135 -4.74 5.94 19.11
N MET A 136 -3.72 5.93 18.26
CA MET A 136 -2.66 6.94 18.25
C MET A 136 -3.11 8.28 17.64
N GLY A 137 -4.27 8.34 16.99
CA GLY A 137 -4.87 9.56 16.44
C GLY A 137 -4.84 9.67 14.89
N ALA A 138 -4.65 8.58 14.17
CA ALA A 138 -4.78 8.56 12.70
C ALA A 138 -6.18 8.12 12.27
N VAL A 139 -6.67 8.61 11.14
CA VAL A 139 -7.76 8.01 10.38
C VAL A 139 -7.14 6.98 9.46
N VAL A 140 -7.54 5.72 9.58
CA VAL A 140 -6.92 4.62 8.79
C VAL A 140 -7.97 3.98 7.91
N PHE A 141 -7.68 3.83 6.65
CA PHE A 141 -8.48 3.03 5.73
C PHE A 141 -7.69 1.80 5.31
N SER A 142 -8.21 0.62 5.63
CA SER A 142 -7.70 -0.64 5.12
C SER A 142 -8.51 -1.05 3.90
N ILE A 143 -7.83 -1.34 2.79
CA ILE A 143 -8.43 -1.64 1.49
C ILE A 143 -8.22 -3.10 1.12
N ASP A 144 -9.24 -3.73 0.53
CA ASP A 144 -9.14 -5.08 -0.02
C ASP A 144 -8.47 -5.09 -1.39
N MET A 145 -7.76 -6.15 -1.71
CA MET A 145 -7.11 -6.33 -3.02
C MET A 145 -8.10 -6.85 -4.06
N PHE A 146 -7.89 -6.46 -5.31
CA PHE A 146 -8.60 -7.04 -6.47
C PHE A 146 -8.45 -8.58 -6.51
N GLY A 147 -9.57 -9.30 -6.49
CA GLY A 147 -9.61 -10.77 -6.41
C GLY A 147 -9.48 -11.36 -5.00
N TYR A 148 -9.43 -10.53 -3.94
CA TYR A 148 -9.51 -10.94 -2.54
C TYR A 148 -10.79 -10.46 -1.89
N GLY A 149 -11.13 -11.02 -0.73
CA GLY A 149 -12.24 -10.61 0.12
C GLY A 149 -13.53 -10.36 -0.65
N GLU A 150 -14.15 -9.23 -0.42
CA GLU A 150 -15.44 -8.90 -1.04
C GLU A 150 -15.34 -8.48 -2.52
N SER A 151 -14.15 -8.18 -3.05
CA SER A 151 -14.02 -8.01 -4.51
C SER A 151 -14.38 -9.30 -5.26
N ARG A 152 -14.34 -10.47 -4.58
CA ARG A 152 -14.78 -11.77 -5.09
C ARG A 152 -16.29 -11.87 -5.35
N ARG A 153 -17.07 -10.91 -4.89
CA ARG A 153 -18.47 -10.77 -5.30
C ARG A 153 -18.61 -10.29 -6.75
N GLN A 154 -17.56 -9.68 -7.29
CA GLN A 154 -17.53 -9.08 -8.63
C GLN A 154 -16.56 -9.78 -9.59
N VAL A 155 -15.45 -10.33 -9.09
CA VAL A 155 -14.46 -11.04 -9.90
C VAL A 155 -14.02 -12.33 -9.22
N PRO A 156 -13.68 -13.38 -9.98
CA PRO A 156 -13.18 -14.61 -9.39
C PRO A 156 -11.78 -14.36 -8.75
N ALA A 157 -11.41 -15.16 -7.75
CA ALA A 157 -10.10 -15.09 -7.13
C ALA A 157 -8.93 -15.19 -8.14
N SER A 158 -9.13 -15.93 -9.24
CA SER A 158 -8.15 -16.06 -10.32
C SER A 158 -7.85 -14.74 -11.02
N ALA A 159 -8.73 -13.74 -10.95
CA ALA A 159 -8.47 -12.41 -11.51
C ALA A 159 -7.25 -11.74 -10.86
N HIS A 160 -6.95 -12.07 -9.59
CA HIS A 160 -5.75 -11.59 -8.91
C HIS A 160 -4.44 -12.04 -9.57
N THR A 161 -4.44 -13.13 -10.29
CA THR A 161 -3.25 -13.66 -10.98
C THR A 161 -3.14 -13.20 -12.44
N THR A 162 -4.02 -12.30 -12.88
CA THR A 162 -3.99 -11.68 -14.21
C THR A 162 -3.31 -10.31 -14.18
N THR A 163 -3.04 -9.77 -15.35
CA THR A 163 -2.46 -8.41 -15.50
C THR A 163 -3.40 -7.31 -15.03
N ALA A 164 -4.72 -7.56 -15.02
CA ALA A 164 -5.73 -6.65 -14.49
C ALA A 164 -5.49 -6.32 -13.00
N ALA A 165 -4.99 -7.27 -12.22
CA ALA A 165 -4.79 -7.08 -10.79
C ALA A 165 -3.84 -5.91 -10.48
N MET A 166 -2.70 -5.80 -11.15
CA MET A 166 -1.76 -4.68 -10.92
C MET A 166 -2.37 -3.34 -11.31
N GLU A 167 -3.03 -3.28 -12.45
CA GLU A 167 -3.66 -2.07 -12.95
C GLU A 167 -4.75 -1.59 -12.01
N MET A 168 -5.68 -2.49 -11.67
CA MET A 168 -6.80 -2.17 -10.79
C MET A 168 -6.31 -1.80 -9.39
N GLN A 169 -5.39 -2.56 -8.79
CA GLN A 169 -4.87 -2.23 -7.46
C GLN A 169 -4.20 -0.85 -7.40
N LEU A 170 -3.42 -0.48 -8.40
CA LEU A 170 -2.80 0.84 -8.41
C LEU A 170 -3.85 1.94 -8.57
N TRP A 171 -4.85 1.74 -9.45
CA TRP A 171 -5.96 2.66 -9.59
C TRP A 171 -6.82 2.73 -8.33
N ASP A 172 -7.22 1.59 -7.75
CA ASP A 172 -8.03 1.50 -6.54
C ASP A 172 -7.35 2.20 -5.36
N ASN A 173 -6.03 2.07 -5.23
CA ASN A 173 -5.27 2.80 -4.22
C ASN A 173 -5.28 4.32 -4.45
N MET A 174 -5.22 4.79 -5.70
CA MET A 174 -5.38 6.21 -6.01
C MET A 174 -6.79 6.70 -5.66
N ARG A 175 -7.82 5.87 -5.88
CA ARG A 175 -9.21 6.18 -5.51
C ARG A 175 -9.43 6.12 -4.00
N ALA A 176 -8.74 5.22 -3.29
CA ALA A 176 -8.71 5.18 -1.83
C ALA A 176 -8.08 6.45 -1.24
N LEU A 177 -7.07 7.03 -1.90
CA LEU A 177 -6.57 8.36 -1.52
C LEU A 177 -7.63 9.45 -1.77
N ASP A 178 -8.38 9.39 -2.88
CA ASP A 178 -9.50 10.30 -3.12
C ASP A 178 -10.54 10.19 -2.00
N PHE A 179 -10.85 8.95 -1.58
CA PHE A 179 -11.76 8.69 -0.46
C PHE A 179 -11.24 9.30 0.85
N LEU A 180 -10.02 8.98 1.26
CA LEU A 180 -9.42 9.53 2.48
C LEU A 180 -9.43 11.06 2.48
N LEU A 181 -9.06 11.67 1.36
CA LEU A 181 -9.01 13.12 1.20
C LEU A 181 -10.40 13.79 1.14
N SER A 182 -11.46 13.03 0.88
CA SER A 182 -12.84 13.52 0.93
C SER A 182 -13.38 13.63 2.37
N LEU A 183 -12.74 12.96 3.32
CA LEU A 183 -13.17 12.95 4.72
C LEU A 183 -12.82 14.28 5.40
N PRO A 184 -13.78 14.94 6.07
CA PRO A 184 -13.56 16.27 6.65
C PRO A 184 -12.59 16.27 7.84
N ASP A 185 -12.42 15.14 8.48
CA ASP A 185 -11.53 14.91 9.63
C ASP A 185 -10.11 14.49 9.25
N VAL A 186 -9.80 14.33 7.95
CA VAL A 186 -8.47 13.99 7.45
C VAL A 186 -7.68 15.24 7.06
N ASP A 187 -6.40 15.27 7.45
CA ASP A 187 -5.45 16.31 7.07
C ASP A 187 -4.78 15.94 5.73
N PRO A 188 -5.01 16.70 4.65
CA PRO A 188 -4.48 16.38 3.33
C PRO A 188 -2.94 16.47 3.24
N ASP A 189 -2.31 17.18 4.17
CA ASP A 189 -0.85 17.32 4.19
C ASP A 189 -0.15 16.21 4.99
N ARG A 190 -0.92 15.31 5.62
CA ARG A 190 -0.41 14.19 6.40
C ARG A 190 -1.05 12.86 5.98
N ILE A 191 -0.83 12.47 4.72
CA ILE A 191 -1.30 11.18 4.16
C ILE A 191 -0.14 10.22 4.06
N GLY A 192 -0.29 9.05 4.67
CA GLY A 192 0.69 7.96 4.61
C GLY A 192 0.12 6.68 4.02
N VAL A 193 1.00 5.79 3.62
CA VAL A 193 0.67 4.44 3.15
C VAL A 193 1.63 3.41 3.74
N SER A 194 1.11 2.25 4.12
CA SER A 194 1.92 1.13 4.61
C SER A 194 1.28 -0.21 4.27
N GLY A 195 2.12 -1.18 3.94
CA GLY A 195 1.72 -2.56 3.70
C GLY A 195 2.93 -3.48 3.59
N GLU A 196 2.68 -4.78 3.70
CA GLU A 196 3.70 -5.83 3.63
C GLU A 196 3.58 -6.65 2.34
N SER A 197 4.72 -7.18 1.85
CA SER A 197 4.72 -8.09 0.71
C SER A 197 4.04 -7.46 -0.52
N GLY A 198 3.00 -8.06 -1.08
CA GLY A 198 2.16 -7.44 -2.12
C GLY A 198 1.60 -6.07 -1.72
N GLY A 199 1.26 -5.87 -0.44
CA GLY A 199 0.92 -4.56 0.11
C GLY A 199 2.12 -3.61 0.17
N GLY A 200 3.33 -4.13 0.34
CA GLY A 200 4.58 -3.37 0.23
C GLY A 200 4.81 -2.85 -1.19
N THR A 201 4.54 -3.69 -2.20
CA THR A 201 4.55 -3.26 -3.62
C THR A 201 3.54 -2.14 -3.85
N GLN A 202 2.30 -2.30 -3.39
CA GLN A 202 1.28 -1.24 -3.49
C GLN A 202 1.75 0.04 -2.81
N THR A 203 2.42 -0.07 -1.67
CA THR A 203 2.92 1.05 -0.88
C THR A 203 3.94 1.89 -1.66
N PHE A 204 5.02 1.28 -2.16
CA PHE A 204 6.05 2.05 -2.86
C PHE A 204 5.61 2.49 -4.27
N LEU A 205 4.79 1.69 -4.97
CA LEU A 205 4.25 2.08 -6.29
C LEU A 205 3.33 3.30 -6.16
N LEU A 206 2.39 3.28 -5.21
CA LEU A 206 1.52 4.43 -4.99
C LEU A 206 2.31 5.67 -4.60
N ALA A 207 3.28 5.54 -3.69
CA ALA A 207 4.13 6.65 -3.28
C ALA A 207 4.99 7.18 -4.44
N ALA A 208 5.44 6.32 -5.37
CA ALA A 208 6.22 6.70 -6.53
C ALA A 208 5.44 7.60 -7.50
N VAL A 209 4.15 7.30 -7.74
CA VAL A 209 3.36 7.92 -8.80
C VAL A 209 2.32 8.94 -8.30
N ASP A 210 1.99 8.95 -7.01
CA ASP A 210 1.02 9.89 -6.44
C ASP A 210 1.65 10.80 -5.38
N PRO A 211 1.84 12.09 -5.67
CA PRO A 211 2.49 13.04 -4.75
C PRO A 211 1.65 13.39 -3.51
N ARG A 212 0.39 12.96 -3.46
CA ARG A 212 -0.48 13.13 -2.28
C ARG A 212 -0.04 12.25 -1.12
N VAL A 213 0.64 11.14 -1.39
CA VAL A 213 1.31 10.35 -0.35
C VAL A 213 2.47 11.16 0.22
N LYS A 214 2.45 11.46 1.51
CA LYS A 214 3.46 12.26 2.22
C LYS A 214 4.42 11.41 3.05
N LEU A 215 4.07 10.14 3.30
CA LEU A 215 4.87 9.19 4.06
C LEU A 215 4.62 7.77 3.54
N SER A 216 5.68 6.99 3.40
CA SER A 216 5.65 5.62 2.87
C SER A 216 6.35 4.64 3.80
N VAL A 217 5.71 3.50 4.11
CA VAL A 217 6.32 2.43 4.91
C VAL A 217 6.14 1.09 4.20
N PRO A 218 6.94 0.78 3.16
CA PRO A 218 6.96 -0.55 2.57
C PRO A 218 7.65 -1.54 3.51
N VAL A 219 7.01 -2.69 3.73
CA VAL A 219 7.48 -3.74 4.66
C VAL A 219 7.74 -5.02 3.88
N VAL A 220 8.94 -5.58 4.05
CA VAL A 220 9.43 -6.84 3.48
C VAL A 220 9.20 -6.99 1.96
N MET A 221 9.47 -5.91 1.20
CA MET A 221 9.25 -5.95 -0.25
C MET A 221 10.27 -5.14 -1.08
N VAL A 222 10.98 -4.19 -0.50
CA VAL A 222 12.00 -3.44 -1.25
C VAL A 222 13.21 -4.35 -1.48
N SER A 223 13.52 -4.62 -2.74
CA SER A 223 14.64 -5.50 -3.13
C SER A 223 15.13 -5.14 -4.53
N SER A 224 16.43 -5.20 -4.74
CA SER A 224 17.07 -4.96 -6.04
C SER A 224 17.03 -6.16 -6.98
N TYR A 225 16.66 -7.35 -6.50
CA TYR A 225 16.69 -8.59 -7.28
C TYR A 225 15.39 -9.41 -7.28
N PHE A 226 14.42 -9.08 -6.42
CA PHE A 226 13.09 -9.68 -6.39
C PHE A 226 12.04 -8.62 -6.70
N PHE A 227 11.26 -8.82 -7.76
CA PHE A 227 10.29 -7.82 -8.24
C PHE A 227 8.85 -8.14 -7.88
N GLY A 228 8.59 -9.36 -7.45
CA GLY A 228 7.26 -9.82 -7.04
C GLY A 228 6.96 -11.24 -7.51
N GLY A 229 6.22 -11.98 -6.70
CA GLY A 229 5.82 -13.37 -6.97
C GLY A 229 4.47 -13.52 -7.66
N CYS A 230 3.71 -12.43 -7.79
CA CYS A 230 2.36 -12.41 -8.33
C CYS A 230 2.20 -11.39 -9.47
N ALA A 231 1.21 -11.59 -10.32
CA ALA A 231 0.88 -10.64 -11.39
C ALA A 231 0.48 -9.26 -10.85
N CYS A 232 -0.09 -9.19 -9.65
CA CYS A 232 -0.42 -7.95 -8.97
C CYS A 232 0.79 -7.10 -8.57
N GLU A 233 1.99 -7.70 -8.50
CA GLU A 233 3.24 -7.06 -8.10
C GLU A 233 4.14 -6.73 -9.30
N SER A 234 4.18 -7.63 -10.28
CA SER A 234 5.10 -7.54 -11.42
C SER A 234 4.51 -8.08 -12.74
N GLY A 235 3.18 -8.19 -12.82
CA GLY A 235 2.48 -8.73 -14.00
C GLY A 235 2.39 -7.77 -15.19
N ARG A 236 2.78 -6.51 -15.01
CA ARG A 236 2.82 -5.47 -16.05
C ARG A 236 4.26 -4.98 -16.24
N PRO A 237 4.61 -4.42 -17.42
CA PRO A 237 5.99 -4.00 -17.74
C PRO A 237 6.33 -2.63 -17.07
N ILE A 238 6.24 -2.55 -15.73
CA ILE A 238 6.54 -1.35 -14.96
C ILE A 238 8.03 -1.19 -14.63
N HIS A 239 8.79 -2.30 -14.64
CA HIS A 239 10.22 -2.33 -14.30
C HIS A 239 11.12 -2.09 -15.50
N ARG A 240 10.60 -2.25 -16.72
CA ARG A 240 11.43 -2.18 -17.92
C ARG A 240 10.66 -1.66 -19.13
N THR A 241 11.24 -0.66 -19.78
CA THR A 241 10.84 -0.17 -21.10
C THR A 241 12.07 -0.16 -22.05
N ALA A 242 11.97 0.51 -23.20
CA ALA A 242 13.13 0.79 -24.03
C ALA A 242 14.08 1.82 -23.37
N ASP A 243 13.56 2.68 -22.49
CA ASP A 243 14.26 3.85 -21.97
C ASP A 243 14.86 3.64 -20.57
N TYR A 244 14.39 2.64 -19.84
CA TYR A 244 14.88 2.37 -18.48
C TYR A 244 14.73 0.89 -18.07
N PHE A 245 15.49 0.52 -17.05
CA PHE A 245 15.27 -0.63 -16.19
C PHE A 245 15.34 -0.11 -14.75
N ALA A 246 14.33 -0.43 -13.94
CA ALA A 246 14.27 -0.05 -12.53
C ALA A 246 13.88 -1.25 -11.67
N ASP A 247 14.63 -1.52 -10.61
CA ASP A 247 14.26 -2.48 -9.57
C ASP A 247 13.33 -1.86 -8.51
N ASN A 248 12.91 -2.65 -7.52
CA ASN A 248 12.03 -2.14 -6.48
C ASN A 248 12.69 -1.08 -5.58
N ALA A 249 14.01 -1.11 -5.40
CA ALA A 249 14.71 -0.08 -4.64
C ALA A 249 14.75 1.26 -5.40
N GLU A 250 14.97 1.22 -6.72
CA GLU A 250 14.90 2.42 -7.57
C GLU A 250 13.48 2.99 -7.60
N VAL A 251 12.45 2.12 -7.70
CA VAL A 251 11.04 2.56 -7.64
C VAL A 251 10.71 3.17 -6.26
N ALA A 252 11.13 2.54 -5.16
CA ALA A 252 10.95 3.08 -3.81
C ALA A 252 11.64 4.44 -3.65
N ALA A 253 12.84 4.62 -4.24
CA ALA A 253 13.58 5.87 -4.21
C ALA A 253 12.85 7.06 -4.88
N LEU A 254 11.86 6.80 -5.76
CA LEU A 254 11.01 7.85 -6.33
C LEU A 254 10.17 8.59 -5.26
N THR A 255 10.09 8.05 -4.06
CA THR A 255 9.45 8.72 -2.92
C THR A 255 10.24 9.93 -2.44
N ALA A 256 11.56 9.97 -2.67
CA ALA A 256 12.41 11.07 -2.21
C ALA A 256 11.92 12.44 -2.70
N PRO A 257 11.99 13.48 -1.85
CA PRO A 257 12.55 13.54 -0.49
C PRO A 257 11.54 13.28 0.65
N ARG A 258 10.35 12.74 0.35
CA ARG A 258 9.29 12.50 1.35
C ARG A 258 9.69 11.39 2.33
N PRO A 259 9.26 11.44 3.61
CA PRO A 259 9.58 10.44 4.61
C PRO A 259 9.27 9.00 4.16
N MET A 260 10.26 8.10 4.32
CA MET A 260 10.12 6.67 4.02
C MET A 260 10.84 5.83 5.08
N LEU A 261 10.16 4.83 5.62
CA LEU A 261 10.74 3.76 6.41
C LEU A 261 10.68 2.46 5.62
N VAL A 262 11.82 1.87 5.33
CA VAL A 262 11.87 0.50 4.79
C VAL A 262 12.05 -0.46 5.96
N VAL A 263 11.17 -1.46 6.05
CA VAL A 263 11.28 -2.52 7.06
C VAL A 263 11.62 -3.83 6.37
N SER A 264 12.70 -4.47 6.81
CA SER A 264 13.27 -5.67 6.19
C SER A 264 13.56 -6.76 7.21
N ASP A 265 13.77 -7.99 6.75
CA ASP A 265 14.13 -9.13 7.61
C ASP A 265 15.21 -10.01 6.99
N GLY A 266 15.70 -10.99 7.76
CA GLY A 266 16.82 -11.83 7.35
C GLY A 266 16.40 -13.12 6.64
N ALA A 267 15.11 -13.40 6.50
CA ALA A 267 14.64 -14.71 6.00
C ALA A 267 13.95 -14.64 4.64
N ASP A 268 13.99 -13.48 3.98
CA ASP A 268 13.43 -13.29 2.64
C ASP A 268 14.37 -12.50 1.71
N TRP A 269 13.85 -12.03 0.60
CA TRP A 269 14.58 -11.23 -0.40
C TRP A 269 14.98 -9.82 0.07
N THR A 270 14.58 -9.40 1.26
CA THR A 270 14.99 -8.13 1.85
C THR A 270 16.20 -8.27 2.80
N GLN A 271 16.80 -9.46 2.89
CA GLN A 271 17.91 -9.75 3.78
C GLN A 271 19.15 -8.85 3.54
N HIS A 272 19.30 -8.33 2.34
CA HIS A 272 20.44 -7.48 1.96
C HIS A 272 20.15 -5.97 2.09
N GLU A 273 18.92 -5.60 2.41
CA GLU A 273 18.47 -4.20 2.52
C GLU A 273 19.46 -3.29 3.28
N PRO A 274 19.99 -3.66 4.46
CA PRO A 274 20.87 -2.78 5.23
C PRO A 274 22.19 -2.43 4.53
N VAL A 275 22.64 -3.29 3.61
CA VAL A 275 23.98 -3.19 3.00
C VAL A 275 23.96 -2.94 1.49
N TRP A 276 22.80 -3.06 0.82
CA TRP A 276 22.65 -2.84 -0.62
C TRP A 276 21.63 -1.74 -0.92
N GLU A 277 20.36 -2.01 -0.66
CA GLU A 277 19.27 -1.13 -1.05
C GLU A 277 19.23 0.15 -0.20
N PHE A 278 19.40 0.05 1.12
CA PHE A 278 19.34 1.21 2.00
C PHE A 278 20.47 2.23 1.76
N PRO A 279 21.73 1.86 1.57
CA PRO A 279 22.78 2.81 1.16
C PRO A 279 22.48 3.52 -0.17
N PHE A 280 21.85 2.81 -1.14
CA PHE A 280 21.38 3.42 -2.38
C PHE A 280 20.29 4.47 -2.08
N LEU A 281 19.26 4.11 -1.31
CA LEU A 281 18.20 5.03 -0.90
C LEU A 281 18.74 6.26 -0.19
N GLN A 282 19.65 6.09 0.77
CA GLN A 282 20.31 7.18 1.49
C GLN A 282 21.06 8.11 0.51
N LYS A 283 21.74 7.54 -0.48
CA LYS A 283 22.45 8.34 -1.49
C LYS A 283 21.48 9.18 -2.31
N ILE A 284 20.36 8.61 -2.76
CA ILE A 284 19.34 9.37 -3.49
C ILE A 284 18.74 10.48 -2.61
N TYR A 285 18.41 10.20 -1.36
CA TYR A 285 17.89 11.21 -0.44
C TYR A 285 18.91 12.33 -0.16
N SER A 286 20.22 12.00 -0.17
CA SER A 286 21.29 13.02 -0.01
C SER A 286 21.29 14.08 -1.10
N PHE A 287 20.82 13.78 -2.31
CA PHE A 287 20.69 14.75 -3.39
C PHE A 287 19.69 15.87 -3.10
N TYR A 288 18.81 15.65 -2.11
CA TYR A 288 17.80 16.59 -1.65
C TYR A 288 18.18 17.24 -0.30
N GLY A 289 19.28 16.83 0.33
CA GLY A 289 19.62 17.21 1.72
C GLY A 289 18.60 16.66 2.72
N ALA A 290 18.05 15.46 2.43
CA ALA A 290 16.93 14.86 3.15
C ALA A 290 17.25 13.44 3.66
N GLU A 291 18.51 13.15 3.96
CA GLU A 291 18.99 11.83 4.40
C GLU A 291 18.26 11.32 5.65
N THR A 292 17.84 12.23 6.52
CA THR A 292 17.09 11.90 7.74
C THR A 292 15.62 11.53 7.46
N ASN A 293 15.16 11.71 6.22
CA ASN A 293 13.80 11.34 5.83
C ASN A 293 13.69 9.88 5.41
N VAL A 294 14.80 9.19 5.15
CA VAL A 294 14.79 7.75 4.87
C VAL A 294 15.42 6.98 6.02
N ALA A 295 14.78 5.90 6.43
CA ALA A 295 15.24 5.02 7.50
C ALA A 295 15.05 3.54 7.09
N ASN A 296 15.87 2.66 7.67
CA ASN A 296 15.69 1.21 7.57
C ASN A 296 15.64 0.62 8.99
N VAL A 297 14.70 -0.29 9.20
CA VAL A 297 14.68 -1.19 10.36
C VAL A 297 14.78 -2.61 9.83
N HIS A 298 15.92 -3.25 10.09
CA HIS A 298 16.20 -4.62 9.71
C HIS A 298 16.09 -5.56 10.91
N LEU A 299 15.35 -6.66 10.72
CA LEU A 299 15.08 -7.66 11.76
C LEU A 299 15.67 -9.01 11.33
N PRO A 300 16.99 -9.23 11.51
CA PRO A 300 17.72 -10.33 10.87
C PRO A 300 17.33 -11.73 11.34
N GLN A 301 16.62 -11.85 12.48
CA GLN A 301 16.16 -13.13 13.03
C GLN A 301 14.67 -13.39 12.74
N GLU A 302 14.00 -12.44 12.06
CA GLU A 302 12.59 -12.57 11.73
C GLU A 302 12.39 -13.09 10.30
N LYS A 303 11.15 -13.46 10.02
CA LYS A 303 10.72 -14.02 8.73
C LYS A 303 9.67 -13.12 8.08
N HIS A 304 9.37 -13.43 6.83
CA HIS A 304 8.43 -12.70 5.98
C HIS A 304 7.01 -12.62 6.58
N ASP A 305 6.74 -11.52 7.26
CA ASP A 305 5.43 -11.17 7.84
C ASP A 305 5.35 -9.66 8.15
N TYR A 306 4.20 -9.19 8.62
CA TYR A 306 4.06 -7.91 9.29
C TYR A 306 3.82 -8.11 10.80
N GLY A 307 4.74 -8.82 11.42
CA GLY A 307 4.72 -9.17 12.83
C GLY A 307 4.80 -7.96 13.77
N PRO A 308 4.62 -8.17 15.09
CA PRO A 308 4.58 -7.08 16.08
C PRO A 308 5.82 -6.19 16.07
N SER A 309 7.02 -6.72 15.88
CA SER A 309 8.27 -5.94 15.83
C SER A 309 8.31 -4.97 14.65
N LYS A 310 7.88 -5.44 13.47
CA LYS A 310 7.80 -4.63 12.25
C LYS A 310 6.73 -3.55 12.39
N ARG A 311 5.56 -3.89 12.99
CA ARG A 311 4.51 -2.92 13.29
C ARG A 311 4.98 -1.88 14.30
N ALA A 312 5.71 -2.28 15.32
CA ALA A 312 6.28 -1.37 16.32
C ALA A 312 7.25 -0.36 15.68
N ALA A 313 8.07 -0.77 14.70
CA ALA A 313 8.94 0.12 13.95
C ALA A 313 8.10 1.16 13.17
N MET A 314 7.07 0.71 12.47
CA MET A 314 6.16 1.58 11.71
C MET A 314 5.45 2.58 12.64
N TYR A 315 4.88 2.15 13.78
CA TYR A 315 4.20 3.04 14.71
C TYR A 315 5.10 4.17 15.21
N ARG A 316 6.34 3.84 15.59
CA ARG A 316 7.31 4.84 16.06
C ARG A 316 7.64 5.86 14.97
N PHE A 317 7.89 5.39 13.76
CA PHE A 317 8.21 6.25 12.63
C PHE A 317 7.03 7.17 12.26
N VAL A 318 5.82 6.61 12.12
CA VAL A 318 4.63 7.39 11.77
C VAL A 318 4.28 8.37 12.89
N ALA A 319 4.40 7.95 14.17
CA ALA A 319 4.17 8.84 15.32
C ALA A 319 5.10 10.04 15.31
N GLU A 320 6.39 9.82 15.04
CA GLU A 320 7.38 10.90 14.97
C GLU A 320 7.05 11.88 13.84
N ARG A 321 6.80 11.38 12.63
CA ARG A 321 6.60 12.20 11.43
C ARG A 321 5.26 12.91 11.40
N PHE A 322 4.19 12.23 11.82
CA PHE A 322 2.83 12.78 11.80
C PHE A 322 2.36 13.34 13.14
N LYS A 323 3.22 13.31 14.17
CA LYS A 323 2.93 13.81 15.53
C LYS A 323 1.74 13.11 16.17
N LEU A 324 1.71 11.76 16.05
CA LEU A 324 0.70 10.94 16.70
C LEU A 324 1.06 10.69 18.17
N ASN A 325 0.04 10.34 18.96
CA ASN A 325 0.21 9.98 20.36
C ASN A 325 0.72 8.53 20.52
N LEU A 326 2.03 8.31 20.43
CA LEU A 326 2.63 6.98 20.59
C LEU A 326 2.29 6.33 21.95
N ALA A 327 2.12 7.13 23.01
CA ALA A 327 1.79 6.61 24.34
C ALA A 327 0.44 5.86 24.37
N ALA A 328 -0.49 6.17 23.46
CA ALA A 328 -1.75 5.41 23.33
C ALA A 328 -1.55 3.97 22.85
N ALA A 329 -0.39 3.66 22.28
CA ALA A 329 0.01 2.34 21.81
C ALA A 329 1.06 1.68 22.71
N GLN A 330 1.32 2.20 23.91
CA GLN A 330 2.34 1.68 24.83
C GLN A 330 1.73 1.15 26.13
N ASN A 331 2.36 0.13 26.69
CA ASN A 331 2.14 -0.32 28.06
C ASN A 331 2.93 0.55 29.07
N ALA A 332 2.83 0.21 30.34
CA ALA A 332 3.51 0.96 31.42
C ALA A 332 5.04 0.99 31.27
N ASP A 333 5.62 -0.01 30.64
CA ASP A 333 7.07 -0.14 30.40
C ASP A 333 7.53 0.59 29.11
N GLY A 334 6.62 1.22 28.38
CA GLY A 334 6.89 1.91 27.12
C GLY A 334 7.04 0.99 25.90
N ALA A 335 6.77 -0.31 26.06
CA ALA A 335 6.71 -1.25 24.94
C ALA A 335 5.39 -1.08 24.17
N ILE A 336 5.43 -1.34 22.85
CA ILE A 336 4.21 -1.33 22.04
C ILE A 336 3.27 -2.46 22.52
N ASP A 337 2.02 -2.12 22.74
CA ASP A 337 0.96 -3.00 23.21
C ASP A 337 -0.30 -2.82 22.36
N GLU A 338 -0.61 -3.84 21.57
CA GLU A 338 -1.77 -3.90 20.70
C GLU A 338 -2.97 -4.62 21.35
N SER A 339 -2.84 -5.07 22.62
CA SER A 339 -3.86 -5.89 23.31
C SER A 339 -5.20 -5.18 23.50
N LYS A 340 -5.22 -3.86 23.42
CA LYS A 340 -6.44 -3.04 23.50
C LYS A 340 -7.23 -2.98 22.19
N VAL A 341 -6.69 -3.54 21.11
CA VAL A 341 -7.40 -3.62 19.84
C VAL A 341 -8.30 -4.85 19.84
N THR A 342 -9.59 -4.64 19.65
CA THR A 342 -10.57 -5.70 19.47
C THR A 342 -10.43 -6.29 18.07
N VAL A 343 -10.23 -7.60 17.97
CA VAL A 343 -10.25 -8.32 16.69
C VAL A 343 -11.67 -8.80 16.42
N GLU A 344 -12.30 -8.24 15.39
CA GLU A 344 -13.65 -8.60 14.97
C GLU A 344 -13.66 -9.77 13.99
N ASN A 345 -14.82 -10.44 13.91
CA ASN A 345 -15.05 -11.46 12.90
C ASN A 345 -15.19 -10.82 11.52
N TRP A 346 -14.67 -11.46 10.48
CA TRP A 346 -14.71 -10.94 9.12
C TRP A 346 -16.12 -10.63 8.62
N LYS A 347 -17.15 -11.43 9.01
CA LYS A 347 -18.56 -11.18 8.62
C LYS A 347 -19.08 -9.83 9.12
N THR A 348 -18.63 -9.40 10.30
CA THR A 348 -18.99 -8.09 10.86
C THR A 348 -18.32 -6.95 10.09
N MET A 349 -17.17 -7.24 9.49
CA MET A 349 -16.34 -6.25 8.81
C MET A 349 -16.63 -6.13 7.31
N CYS A 350 -17.45 -7.00 6.74
CA CYS A 350 -17.89 -6.92 5.35
C CYS A 350 -18.72 -5.65 5.09
N ALA A 351 -18.47 -5.01 3.96
CA ALA A 351 -19.19 -3.83 3.51
C ALA A 351 -20.55 -4.19 2.88
N PHE A 352 -20.71 -5.42 2.39
CA PHE A 352 -21.95 -5.88 1.79
C PHE A 352 -22.63 -6.96 2.65
N ASP A 353 -23.87 -6.69 3.05
CA ASP A 353 -24.72 -7.58 3.82
C ASP A 353 -26.19 -7.48 3.31
N ASP A 354 -27.14 -8.14 3.98
CA ASP A 354 -28.56 -8.11 3.60
C ASP A 354 -29.17 -6.69 3.65
N SER A 355 -28.63 -5.82 4.52
CA SER A 355 -29.09 -4.42 4.68
C SER A 355 -28.36 -3.46 3.75
N HIS A 356 -27.18 -3.83 3.30
CA HIS A 356 -26.31 -3.07 2.41
C HIS A 356 -25.85 -3.99 1.27
N PRO A 357 -26.74 -4.36 0.34
CA PRO A 357 -26.39 -5.27 -0.74
C PRO A 357 -25.41 -4.63 -1.72
N LEU A 358 -24.65 -5.47 -2.42
CA LEU A 358 -23.87 -5.01 -3.58
C LEU A 358 -24.80 -4.31 -4.57
N PRO A 359 -24.49 -3.09 -5.05
CA PRO A 359 -25.35 -2.36 -5.97
C PRO A 359 -25.72 -3.16 -7.23
N ALA A 360 -26.93 -2.95 -7.72
CA ALA A 360 -27.48 -3.74 -8.83
C ALA A 360 -26.80 -3.49 -10.19
N ASP A 361 -26.05 -2.40 -10.30
CA ASP A 361 -25.23 -2.02 -11.46
C ASP A 361 -23.79 -2.55 -11.37
N ALA A 362 -23.47 -3.36 -10.35
CA ALA A 362 -22.15 -3.94 -10.20
C ALA A 362 -21.78 -4.84 -11.40
N LEU A 363 -20.59 -4.66 -11.90
CA LEU A 363 -19.99 -5.53 -12.93
C LEU A 363 -19.51 -6.83 -12.27
N HIS A 364 -19.69 -7.96 -12.96
CA HIS A 364 -19.31 -9.29 -12.45
C HIS A 364 -18.27 -10.01 -13.33
N ASP A 365 -17.47 -9.23 -14.05
CA ASP A 365 -16.44 -9.75 -14.94
C ASP A 365 -15.23 -8.82 -15.00
N ALA A 366 -14.03 -9.37 -14.91
CA ALA A 366 -12.78 -8.59 -14.91
C ALA A 366 -12.58 -7.82 -16.23
N ASP A 367 -12.93 -8.40 -17.37
CA ASP A 367 -12.80 -7.74 -18.68
C ASP A 367 -13.77 -6.56 -18.79
N ALA A 368 -14.99 -6.69 -18.23
CA ALA A 368 -15.97 -5.59 -18.18
C ALA A 368 -15.47 -4.45 -17.28
N ILE A 369 -14.83 -4.76 -16.16
CA ILE A 369 -14.22 -3.77 -15.25
C ILE A 369 -13.06 -3.04 -15.95
N GLU A 370 -12.14 -3.79 -16.59
CA GLU A 370 -11.08 -3.16 -17.41
C GLU A 370 -11.65 -2.31 -18.55
N ALA A 371 -12.72 -2.75 -19.21
CA ALA A 371 -13.37 -1.96 -20.25
C ALA A 371 -13.96 -0.66 -19.68
N SER A 372 -14.58 -0.69 -18.49
CA SER A 372 -15.06 0.49 -17.78
C SER A 372 -13.92 1.48 -17.48
N LEU A 373 -12.76 0.97 -17.02
CA LEU A 373 -11.57 1.79 -16.83
C LEU A 373 -11.11 2.44 -18.16
N ARG A 374 -11.07 1.67 -19.25
CA ARG A 374 -10.67 2.17 -20.59
C ARG A 374 -11.59 3.28 -21.10
N GLU A 375 -12.90 3.20 -20.83
CA GLU A 375 -13.83 4.28 -21.18
C GLU A 375 -13.48 5.60 -20.48
N LEU A 376 -12.98 5.54 -19.25
CA LEU A 376 -12.55 6.72 -18.51
C LEU A 376 -11.23 7.32 -19.02
N GLN A 377 -10.47 6.59 -19.83
CA GLN A 377 -9.24 7.05 -20.47
C GLN A 377 -9.47 7.72 -21.84
N LYS A 378 -10.66 7.52 -22.43
CA LYS A 378 -11.03 8.20 -23.69
C LYS A 378 -11.20 9.70 -23.45
N LYS A 379 -10.67 10.51 -24.38
CA LYS A 379 -10.78 11.98 -24.37
C LYS A 379 -12.16 12.45 -24.81
#